data_25acb16396ebdd9a7246ce93c9f6e7c2
#
_entry.id   25acb16396ebdd9a7246ce93c9f6e7c2
#
_cell.length_a   1.000
_cell.length_b   1.000
_cell.length_c   1.000
_cell.angle_alpha   90.00
_cell.angle_beta   90.00
_cell.angle_gamma   90.00
#
_symmetry.space_group_name_H-M   'P 1'
#
loop_
_entity.id
_entity.type
_entity.pdbx_description
1 polymer ?
#
loop_
_entity_poly.entity_id
_entity_poly.type
_entity_poly.pdbx_seq_one_letter_code
_entity_poly.pdbx_strand_id
1 'polypeptide(L)'
;MLIVGPLVGAVVVGLVGALGRRFSHVPHGRRWMPVAATVAALALWLLLTLAAQDEWAVYGRSLLLNDMGRTLFQGLLLLLAVTFALTAVWPQESPFVPLSLAVISPLAAMVMIRPYALGALFLALAVVVLVMTMQADRRADTGVAWRYLVMGVLALPFFLLAGWLADTPAAFPWGAARVLAVAAILVLGGFPFMMWVRPAARQVSVLLRPFLFGGVQLAVIAFLFGWLLAKPGWQADPGFQNWLRWSGLLTVLLGGLLAAAARELPDVLPSLLLLDVGMGLLTLLLPGVAGWETAVSILTARSISLLLAGLGWLLSGGYSEGMAQRPWAAALWFYGCFSLLGLPLTPGFAGRWALLSALPGQSEGAGSVVLIALLLLGAAGGLWGVGRILLRLREPIAEPEDFAVLHRE
;
A
#
# COMPACT_ATOMS: atom_id res chain seq x y z
N MET A 1 20.65 3.51 -12.59
CA MET A 1 20.72 3.89 -11.19
C MET A 1 19.61 3.25 -10.36
N LEU A 2 18.32 3.50 -10.61
CA LEU A 2 17.18 2.95 -9.82
C LEU A 2 17.05 1.43 -9.81
N ILE A 3 17.63 0.72 -10.77
CA ILE A 3 17.60 -0.75 -10.82
C ILE A 3 18.78 -1.35 -10.04
N VAL A 4 19.97 -0.81 -10.21
CA VAL A 4 21.20 -1.37 -9.59
C VAL A 4 21.49 -0.77 -8.22
N GLY A 5 21.25 0.54 -8.05
CA GLY A 5 21.57 1.25 -6.80
C GLY A 5 20.91 0.66 -5.55
N PRO A 6 19.60 0.41 -5.56
CA PRO A 6 18.92 -0.21 -4.41
C PRO A 6 19.39 -1.63 -4.09
N LEU A 7 19.77 -2.43 -5.10
CA LEU A 7 20.36 -3.76 -4.89
C LEU A 7 21.72 -3.67 -4.21
N VAL A 8 22.60 -2.80 -4.72
CA VAL A 8 23.90 -2.55 -4.10
C VAL A 8 23.71 -2.02 -2.68
N GLY A 9 22.80 -1.05 -2.49
CA GLY A 9 22.45 -0.54 -1.18
C GLY A 9 21.96 -1.63 -0.22
N ALA A 10 21.10 -2.54 -0.68
CA ALA A 10 20.59 -3.65 0.11
C ALA A 10 21.72 -4.61 0.54
N VAL A 11 22.64 -4.92 -0.34
CA VAL A 11 23.82 -5.76 -0.02
C VAL A 11 24.72 -5.07 1.01
N VAL A 12 25.06 -3.79 0.80
CA VAL A 12 25.89 -3.01 1.73
C VAL A 12 25.21 -2.95 3.12
N VAL A 13 23.92 -2.62 3.18
CA VAL A 13 23.14 -2.57 4.42
C VAL A 13 23.09 -3.94 5.09
N GLY A 14 22.92 -5.02 4.33
CA GLY A 14 22.97 -6.39 4.82
C GLY A 14 24.31 -6.75 5.45
N LEU A 15 25.43 -6.36 4.82
CA LEU A 15 26.78 -6.54 5.33
C LEU A 15 27.01 -5.73 6.62
N VAL A 16 26.59 -4.46 6.66
CA VAL A 16 26.64 -3.64 7.88
C VAL A 16 25.86 -4.29 9.01
N GLY A 17 24.67 -4.85 8.71
CA GLY A 17 23.87 -5.60 9.69
C GLY A 17 24.55 -6.88 10.18
N ALA A 18 25.25 -7.61 9.31
CA ALA A 18 26.01 -8.79 9.67
C ALA A 18 27.21 -8.45 10.59
N LEU A 19 27.95 -7.38 10.24
CA LEU A 19 29.04 -6.86 11.08
C LEU A 19 28.53 -6.35 12.42
N GLY A 20 27.41 -5.61 12.46
CA GLY A 20 26.80 -5.12 13.70
C GLY A 20 26.38 -6.25 14.65
N ARG A 21 25.95 -7.41 14.10
CA ARG A 21 25.65 -8.61 14.91
C ARG A 21 26.92 -9.25 15.49
N ARG A 22 28.01 -9.25 14.71
CA ARG A 22 29.29 -9.79 15.20
C ARG A 22 29.89 -8.93 16.32
N PHE A 23 29.60 -7.63 16.31
CA PHE A 23 30.00 -6.69 17.34
C PHE A 23 28.83 -6.37 18.31
N SER A 24 27.93 -7.31 18.57
CA SER A 24 26.74 -7.12 19.41
C SER A 24 27.02 -6.79 20.87
N HIS A 25 28.28 -6.94 21.33
CA HIS A 25 28.75 -6.45 22.63
C HIS A 25 28.77 -4.90 22.73
N VAL A 26 28.73 -4.20 21.57
CA VAL A 26 28.62 -2.73 21.55
C VAL A 26 27.14 -2.37 21.67
N PRO A 27 26.75 -1.53 22.68
CA PRO A 27 25.34 -1.25 22.99
C PRO A 27 24.53 -0.66 21.82
N HIS A 28 25.17 -0.15 20.79
CA HIS A 28 24.54 0.48 19.60
C HIS A 28 24.64 -0.37 18.31
N GLY A 29 25.25 -1.55 18.33
CA GLY A 29 25.53 -2.36 17.12
C GLY A 29 24.27 -2.75 16.34
N ARG A 30 23.13 -2.93 17.02
CA ARG A 30 21.83 -3.26 16.37
C ARG A 30 21.24 -2.10 15.57
N ARG A 31 21.64 -0.84 15.83
CA ARG A 31 21.12 0.36 15.17
C ARG A 31 21.88 0.72 13.89
N TRP A 32 23.05 0.14 13.63
CA TRP A 32 23.86 0.47 12.46
C TRP A 32 23.17 0.15 11.14
N MET A 33 22.49 -0.99 11.07
CA MET A 33 21.79 -1.41 9.86
C MET A 33 20.67 -0.44 9.43
N PRO A 34 19.71 -0.06 10.29
CA PRO A 34 18.68 0.89 9.88
C PRO A 34 19.24 2.30 9.61
N VAL A 35 20.27 2.74 10.32
CA VAL A 35 20.93 4.02 10.03
C VAL A 35 21.60 3.98 8.66
N ALA A 36 22.36 2.94 8.35
CA ALA A 36 22.98 2.77 7.05
C ALA A 36 21.94 2.73 5.91
N ALA A 37 20.79 2.08 6.14
CA ALA A 37 19.70 2.03 5.18
C ALA A 37 19.02 3.40 4.98
N THR A 38 18.86 4.18 6.05
CA THR A 38 18.36 5.55 5.94
C THR A 38 19.28 6.40 5.08
N VAL A 39 20.59 6.32 5.34
CA VAL A 39 21.60 7.04 4.53
C VAL A 39 21.58 6.58 3.08
N ALA A 40 21.50 5.26 2.83
CA ALA A 40 21.43 4.70 1.48
C ALA A 40 20.15 5.18 0.74
N ALA A 41 19.00 5.17 1.39
CA ALA A 41 17.75 5.65 0.79
C ALA A 41 17.81 7.15 0.47
N LEU A 42 18.35 7.98 1.37
CA LEU A 42 18.51 9.40 1.14
C LEU A 42 19.55 9.70 0.06
N ALA A 43 20.65 8.95 0.00
CA ALA A 43 21.64 9.06 -1.07
C ALA A 43 21.04 8.73 -2.44
N LEU A 44 20.25 7.65 -2.53
CA LEU A 44 19.53 7.28 -3.76
C LEU A 44 18.48 8.34 -4.13
N TRP A 45 17.79 8.90 -3.16
CA TRP A 45 16.84 10.00 -3.38
C TRP A 45 17.55 11.24 -3.94
N LEU A 46 18.68 11.64 -3.34
CA LEU A 46 19.46 12.79 -3.80
C LEU A 46 20.00 12.56 -5.22
N LEU A 47 20.56 11.38 -5.47
CA LEU A 47 21.05 11.01 -6.79
C LEU A 47 19.93 11.04 -7.84
N LEU A 48 18.70 10.62 -7.47
CA LEU A 48 17.54 10.66 -8.35
C LEU A 48 17.08 12.10 -8.64
N THR A 49 17.19 13.02 -7.67
CA THR A 49 16.86 14.43 -7.87
C THR A 49 17.86 15.15 -8.79
N LEU A 50 19.12 14.74 -8.73
CA LEU A 50 20.21 15.33 -9.54
C LEU A 50 20.35 14.68 -10.92
N ALA A 51 19.82 13.46 -11.11
CA ALA A 51 19.92 12.76 -12.39
C ALA A 51 19.09 13.46 -13.47
N ALA A 52 19.64 13.60 -14.66
CA ALA A 52 18.91 14.02 -15.85
C ALA A 52 17.89 12.95 -16.25
N GLN A 53 16.90 13.34 -17.09
CA GLN A 53 15.99 12.38 -17.70
C GLN A 53 16.76 11.63 -18.79
N ASP A 54 16.99 10.32 -18.56
CA ASP A 54 17.74 9.50 -19.51
C ASP A 54 16.87 8.34 -20.00
N GLU A 55 16.83 8.18 -21.31
CA GLU A 55 16.43 6.93 -21.95
C GLU A 55 17.66 6.00 -22.01
N TRP A 56 17.49 4.81 -21.48
CA TRP A 56 18.53 3.80 -21.51
C TRP A 56 18.06 2.61 -22.33
N ALA A 57 18.88 2.19 -23.29
CA ALA A 57 18.64 0.97 -24.04
C ALA A 57 19.48 -0.18 -23.45
N VAL A 58 18.81 -1.24 -22.99
CA VAL A 58 19.45 -2.43 -22.44
C VAL A 58 18.93 -3.64 -23.23
N TYR A 59 19.83 -4.36 -23.89
CA TYR A 59 19.48 -5.53 -24.73
C TYR A 59 18.35 -5.25 -25.74
N GLY A 60 18.39 -4.08 -26.39
CA GLY A 60 17.36 -3.69 -27.39
C GLY A 60 16.00 -3.29 -26.79
N ARG A 61 15.90 -3.11 -25.49
CA ARG A 61 14.70 -2.63 -24.79
C ARG A 61 14.94 -1.24 -24.22
N SER A 62 13.96 -0.34 -24.38
CA SER A 62 14.03 0.99 -23.80
C SER A 62 13.58 0.96 -22.34
N LEU A 63 14.38 1.58 -21.47
CA LEU A 63 14.05 1.91 -20.10
C LEU A 63 13.83 3.41 -20.03
N LEU A 64 12.59 3.83 -19.82
CA LEU A 64 12.20 5.23 -19.78
C LEU A 64 11.77 5.62 -18.36
N LEU A 65 12.49 6.55 -17.76
CA LEU A 65 12.08 7.18 -16.52
C LEU A 65 11.39 8.51 -16.84
N ASN A 66 10.08 8.49 -16.92
CA ASN A 66 9.26 9.69 -17.08
C ASN A 66 9.09 10.45 -15.75
N ASP A 67 8.55 11.68 -15.78
CA ASP A 67 8.33 12.50 -14.58
C ASP A 67 7.43 11.82 -13.55
N MET A 68 6.43 11.08 -14.01
CA MET A 68 5.57 10.24 -13.17
C MET A 68 6.36 9.20 -12.39
N GLY A 69 7.26 8.47 -13.05
CA GLY A 69 8.14 7.48 -12.42
C GLY A 69 9.14 8.14 -11.46
N ARG A 70 9.68 9.29 -11.84
CA ARG A 70 10.64 10.06 -11.00
C ARG A 70 9.96 10.48 -9.68
N THR A 71 8.82 11.14 -9.74
CA THR A 71 8.05 11.58 -8.56
C THR A 71 7.67 10.39 -7.67
N LEU A 72 7.23 9.28 -8.28
CA LEU A 72 6.93 8.04 -7.58
C LEU A 72 8.14 7.55 -6.77
N PHE A 73 9.31 7.38 -7.39
CA PHE A 73 10.48 6.82 -6.70
C PHE A 73 11.11 7.78 -5.72
N GLN A 74 11.01 9.11 -5.95
CA GLN A 74 11.36 10.10 -4.93
C GLN A 74 10.51 9.95 -3.67
N GLY A 75 9.20 9.86 -3.81
CA GLY A 75 8.28 9.64 -2.69
C GLY A 75 8.54 8.30 -1.98
N LEU A 76 8.77 7.24 -2.75
CA LEU A 76 9.02 5.90 -2.23
C LEU A 76 10.33 5.81 -1.43
N LEU A 77 11.41 6.39 -1.94
CA LEU A 77 12.72 6.44 -1.25
C LEU A 77 12.63 7.29 0.03
N LEU A 78 11.90 8.40 0.00
CA LEU A 78 11.66 9.22 1.19
C LEU A 78 10.83 8.46 2.23
N LEU A 79 9.77 7.77 1.81
CA LEU A 79 8.97 6.92 2.70
C LEU A 79 9.83 5.84 3.37
N LEU A 80 10.71 5.18 2.59
CA LEU A 80 11.63 4.19 3.15
C LEU A 80 12.65 4.82 4.09
N ALA A 81 13.20 5.99 3.77
CA ALA A 81 14.15 6.68 4.65
C ALA A 81 13.50 6.98 6.02
N VAL A 82 12.26 7.50 6.04
CA VAL A 82 11.49 7.74 7.27
C VAL A 82 11.25 6.42 8.01
N THR A 83 10.81 5.39 7.30
CA THR A 83 10.54 4.07 7.89
C THR A 83 11.81 3.46 8.51
N PHE A 84 12.96 3.55 7.84
CA PHE A 84 14.23 3.06 8.37
C PHE A 84 14.74 3.88 9.56
N ALA A 85 14.57 5.21 9.55
CA ALA A 85 14.86 6.05 10.70
C ALA A 85 14.02 5.64 11.92
N LEU A 86 12.74 5.31 11.73
CA LEU A 86 11.88 4.80 12.78
C LEU A 86 12.31 3.42 13.27
N THR A 87 12.83 2.54 12.40
CA THR A 87 13.37 1.23 12.81
C THR A 87 14.65 1.34 13.65
N ALA A 88 15.38 2.45 13.58
CA ALA A 88 16.51 2.71 14.47
C ALA A 88 16.06 2.96 15.91
N VAL A 89 14.84 3.51 16.10
CA VAL A 89 14.24 3.77 17.43
C VAL A 89 13.47 2.54 17.91
N TRP A 90 12.67 1.92 17.03
CA TRP A 90 11.90 0.70 17.30
C TRP A 90 12.44 -0.46 16.46
N PRO A 91 13.44 -1.20 16.97
CA PRO A 91 14.09 -2.25 16.21
C PRO A 91 13.10 -3.31 15.71
N GLN A 92 13.11 -3.56 14.40
CA GLN A 92 12.40 -4.67 13.77
C GLN A 92 13.34 -5.86 13.60
N GLU A 93 12.80 -7.08 13.58
CA GLU A 93 13.62 -8.26 13.34
C GLU A 93 14.15 -8.31 11.89
N SER A 94 15.30 -8.81 11.77
CA SER A 94 16.42 -8.65 10.90
C SER A 94 16.26 -8.48 9.39
N PRO A 95 15.65 -9.24 8.49
CA PRO A 95 15.85 -8.97 7.05
C PRO A 95 14.91 -7.90 6.45
N PHE A 96 14.02 -7.30 7.23
CA PHE A 96 13.09 -6.25 6.76
C PHE A 96 13.81 -5.12 6.02
N VAL A 97 14.85 -4.56 6.61
CA VAL A 97 15.49 -3.34 6.12
C VAL A 97 16.18 -3.52 4.77
N PRO A 98 17.09 -4.50 4.58
CA PRO A 98 17.74 -4.71 3.29
C PRO A 98 16.76 -5.20 2.22
N LEU A 99 15.81 -6.07 2.55
CA LEU A 99 14.86 -6.57 1.57
C LEU A 99 13.89 -5.49 1.08
N SER A 100 13.43 -4.58 1.96
CA SER A 100 12.58 -3.45 1.55
C SER A 100 13.31 -2.52 0.57
N LEU A 101 14.62 -2.31 0.76
CA LEU A 101 15.42 -1.55 -0.20
C LEU A 101 15.60 -2.30 -1.52
N ALA A 102 15.82 -3.63 -1.46
CA ALA A 102 15.95 -4.46 -2.65
C ALA A 102 14.70 -4.47 -3.53
N VAL A 103 13.49 -4.39 -2.95
CA VAL A 103 12.21 -4.33 -3.68
C VAL A 103 12.14 -3.15 -4.64
N ILE A 104 12.80 -2.02 -4.34
CA ILE A 104 12.80 -0.84 -5.21
C ILE A 104 13.31 -1.17 -6.62
N SER A 105 14.30 -2.06 -6.74
CA SER A 105 14.87 -2.42 -8.03
C SER A 105 13.87 -3.07 -9.00
N PRO A 106 13.19 -4.16 -8.65
CA PRO A 106 12.19 -4.73 -9.54
C PRO A 106 10.97 -3.82 -9.73
N LEU A 107 10.58 -2.98 -8.75
CA LEU A 107 9.53 -1.99 -8.94
C LEU A 107 9.96 -0.91 -9.95
N ALA A 108 11.22 -0.47 -9.91
CA ALA A 108 11.75 0.47 -10.89
C ALA A 108 11.79 -0.15 -12.29
N ALA A 109 12.28 -1.37 -12.42
CA ALA A 109 12.27 -2.09 -13.70
C ALA A 109 10.85 -2.27 -14.24
N MET A 110 9.86 -2.60 -13.40
CA MET A 110 8.44 -2.73 -13.76
C MET A 110 7.88 -1.45 -14.39
N VAL A 111 8.15 -0.30 -13.79
CA VAL A 111 7.60 0.99 -14.26
C VAL A 111 8.34 1.51 -15.50
N MET A 112 9.66 1.27 -15.58
CA MET A 112 10.51 1.86 -16.63
C MET A 112 10.54 1.07 -17.93
N ILE A 113 10.34 -0.26 -17.90
CA ILE A 113 10.56 -1.12 -19.08
C ILE A 113 9.45 -0.95 -20.13
N ARG A 114 9.86 -1.02 -21.39
CA ARG A 114 8.97 -1.08 -22.57
C ARG A 114 9.32 -2.31 -23.41
N PRO A 115 8.31 -3.06 -23.94
CA PRO A 115 6.87 -2.90 -23.73
C PRO A 115 6.43 -3.25 -22.29
N TYR A 116 5.33 -2.65 -21.84
CA TYR A 116 4.83 -2.82 -20.47
C TYR A 116 4.55 -4.27 -20.06
N ALA A 117 4.22 -5.16 -21.01
CA ALA A 117 4.00 -6.58 -20.71
C ALA A 117 5.19 -7.22 -19.99
N LEU A 118 6.42 -6.82 -20.33
CA LEU A 118 7.62 -7.30 -19.65
C LEU A 118 7.73 -6.78 -18.21
N GLY A 119 7.12 -5.62 -17.90
CA GLY A 119 7.05 -5.10 -16.54
C GLY A 119 6.35 -6.04 -15.56
N ALA A 120 5.41 -6.86 -16.06
CA ALA A 120 4.72 -7.86 -15.24
C ALA A 120 5.66 -8.93 -14.66
N LEU A 121 6.75 -9.28 -15.36
CA LEU A 121 7.77 -10.20 -14.83
C LEU A 121 8.50 -9.58 -13.63
N PHE A 122 8.82 -8.28 -13.72
CA PHE A 122 9.43 -7.56 -12.61
C PHE A 122 8.47 -7.34 -11.45
N LEU A 123 7.16 -7.19 -11.72
CA LEU A 123 6.13 -7.22 -10.69
C LEU A 123 6.14 -8.55 -9.92
N ALA A 124 6.17 -9.67 -10.64
CA ALA A 124 6.24 -10.98 -10.00
C ALA A 124 7.51 -11.14 -9.14
N LEU A 125 8.65 -10.64 -9.63
CA LEU A 125 9.90 -10.61 -8.85
C LEU A 125 9.77 -9.72 -7.60
N ALA A 126 9.15 -8.54 -7.72
CA ALA A 126 8.88 -7.66 -6.59
C ALA A 126 8.00 -8.33 -5.54
N VAL A 127 6.94 -9.05 -5.98
CA VAL A 127 6.06 -9.82 -5.09
C VAL A 127 6.84 -10.89 -4.33
N VAL A 128 7.74 -11.64 -4.98
CA VAL A 128 8.58 -12.65 -4.30
C VAL A 128 9.46 -12.02 -3.22
N VAL A 129 10.14 -10.90 -3.52
CA VAL A 129 10.99 -10.21 -2.53
C VAL A 129 10.14 -9.64 -1.39
N LEU A 130 8.94 -9.10 -1.69
CA LEU A 130 8.00 -8.61 -0.67
C LEU A 130 7.53 -9.74 0.26
N VAL A 131 7.24 -10.92 -0.27
CA VAL A 131 6.88 -12.10 0.53
C VAL A 131 8.01 -12.45 1.50
N MET A 132 9.27 -12.44 1.05
CA MET A 132 10.42 -12.63 1.93
C MET A 132 10.49 -11.54 3.01
N THR A 133 10.15 -10.30 2.66
CA THR A 133 10.11 -9.17 3.60
C THR A 133 9.01 -9.36 4.66
N MET A 134 7.83 -9.87 4.26
CA MET A 134 6.71 -10.16 5.16
C MET A 134 7.00 -11.32 6.12
N GLN A 135 7.76 -12.32 5.67
CA GLN A 135 8.18 -13.48 6.49
C GLN A 135 9.39 -13.20 7.37
N ALA A 136 9.99 -12.01 7.26
CA ALA A 136 11.14 -11.63 8.08
C ALA A 136 10.81 -11.58 9.58
N ASP A 137 9.56 -11.37 9.95
CA ASP A 137 9.07 -11.48 11.32
C ASP A 137 8.73 -12.95 11.61
N ARG A 138 9.46 -13.56 12.57
CA ARG A 138 9.26 -14.96 12.98
C ARG A 138 7.88 -15.24 13.56
N ARG A 139 7.13 -14.22 13.94
CA ARG A 139 5.76 -14.32 14.46
C ARG A 139 4.70 -14.19 13.35
N ALA A 140 5.10 -13.83 12.13
CA ALA A 140 4.18 -13.70 11.00
C ALA A 140 3.63 -15.07 10.59
N ASP A 141 2.31 -15.15 10.45
CA ASP A 141 1.66 -16.30 9.85
C ASP A 141 2.07 -16.42 8.38
N THR A 142 2.70 -17.53 8.02
CA THR A 142 3.12 -17.83 6.65
C THR A 142 1.95 -17.82 5.68
N GLY A 143 0.73 -18.09 6.15
CA GLY A 143 -0.49 -18.07 5.34
C GLY A 143 -0.79 -16.71 4.71
N VAL A 144 -0.42 -15.61 5.37
CA VAL A 144 -0.63 -14.25 4.82
C VAL A 144 0.32 -13.98 3.66
N ALA A 145 1.60 -14.26 3.85
CA ALA A 145 2.62 -14.10 2.81
C ALA A 145 2.31 -15.00 1.61
N TRP A 146 1.84 -16.23 1.84
CA TRP A 146 1.39 -17.14 0.80
C TRP A 146 0.20 -16.60 0.00
N ARG A 147 -0.84 -16.07 0.66
CA ARG A 147 -2.00 -15.48 -0.03
C ARG A 147 -1.57 -14.31 -0.91
N TYR A 148 -0.69 -13.45 -0.41
CA TYR A 148 -0.15 -12.33 -1.19
C TYR A 148 0.65 -12.83 -2.41
N LEU A 149 1.51 -13.84 -2.23
CA LEU A 149 2.27 -14.46 -3.30
C LEU A 149 1.34 -15.02 -4.39
N VAL A 150 0.34 -15.81 -3.99
CA VAL A 150 -0.60 -16.44 -4.93
C VAL A 150 -1.33 -15.38 -5.75
N MET A 151 -1.84 -14.32 -5.12
CA MET A 151 -2.57 -13.25 -5.83
C MET A 151 -1.65 -12.46 -6.77
N GLY A 152 -0.43 -12.13 -6.33
CA GLY A 152 0.54 -11.42 -7.16
C GLY A 152 1.04 -12.22 -8.35
N VAL A 153 1.31 -13.52 -8.15
CA VAL A 153 1.74 -14.42 -9.24
C VAL A 153 0.56 -14.73 -10.17
N LEU A 154 -0.65 -14.89 -9.64
CA LEU A 154 -1.85 -15.11 -10.46
C LEU A 154 -2.17 -13.89 -11.36
N ALA A 155 -1.81 -12.68 -10.97
CA ALA A 155 -1.97 -11.50 -11.81
C ALA A 155 -1.05 -11.51 -13.06
N LEU A 156 0.11 -12.18 -12.99
CA LEU A 156 1.11 -12.22 -14.07
C LEU A 156 0.53 -12.72 -15.41
N PRO A 157 -0.12 -13.88 -15.51
CA PRO A 157 -0.67 -14.34 -16.78
C PRO A 157 -1.71 -13.38 -17.37
N PHE A 158 -2.48 -12.67 -16.54
CA PHE A 158 -3.43 -11.67 -17.01
C PHE A 158 -2.72 -10.44 -17.59
N PHE A 159 -1.63 -9.95 -16.97
CA PHE A 159 -0.85 -8.88 -17.57
C PHE A 159 -0.19 -9.28 -18.89
N LEU A 160 0.37 -10.48 -18.96
CA LEU A 160 0.97 -11.00 -20.21
C LEU A 160 -0.08 -11.19 -21.30
N LEU A 161 -1.25 -11.72 -20.94
CA LEU A 161 -2.37 -11.88 -21.86
C LEU A 161 -2.90 -10.53 -22.35
N ALA A 162 -3.03 -9.53 -21.46
CA ALA A 162 -3.42 -8.17 -21.86
C ALA A 162 -2.42 -7.58 -22.87
N GLY A 163 -1.11 -7.80 -22.65
CA GLY A 163 -0.07 -7.38 -23.60
C GLY A 163 -0.17 -8.07 -24.96
N TRP A 164 -0.35 -9.37 -24.97
CA TRP A 164 -0.50 -10.13 -26.19
C TRP A 164 -1.75 -9.71 -26.98
N LEU A 165 -2.88 -9.55 -26.31
CA LEU A 165 -4.12 -9.08 -26.93
C LEU A 165 -4.01 -7.62 -27.43
N ALA A 166 -3.18 -6.80 -26.82
CA ALA A 166 -2.92 -5.42 -27.27
C ALA A 166 -2.19 -5.36 -28.62
N ASP A 167 -1.36 -6.37 -28.89
CA ASP A 167 -0.60 -6.49 -30.14
C ASP A 167 -1.38 -7.25 -31.22
N THR A 168 -2.44 -7.99 -30.86
CA THR A 168 -3.29 -8.79 -31.77
C THR A 168 -4.78 -8.41 -31.66
N PRO A 169 -5.16 -7.14 -31.89
CA PRO A 169 -6.51 -6.66 -31.63
C PRO A 169 -7.60 -7.31 -32.49
N ALA A 170 -7.24 -7.87 -33.64
CA ALA A 170 -8.20 -8.54 -34.54
C ALA A 170 -8.80 -9.84 -33.98
N ALA A 171 -8.06 -10.53 -33.07
CA ALA A 171 -8.51 -11.77 -32.46
C ALA A 171 -9.56 -11.56 -31.35
N PHE A 172 -9.39 -10.49 -30.55
CA PHE A 172 -10.27 -10.15 -29.42
C PHE A 172 -10.35 -8.64 -29.20
N PRO A 173 -11.18 -7.90 -29.94
CA PRO A 173 -11.17 -6.43 -29.96
C PRO A 173 -11.49 -5.76 -28.62
N TRP A 174 -12.10 -6.47 -27.68
CA TRP A 174 -12.52 -5.96 -26.35
C TRP A 174 -11.86 -6.71 -25.17
N GLY A 175 -10.94 -7.62 -25.46
CA GLY A 175 -10.34 -8.50 -24.45
C GLY A 175 -9.27 -7.82 -23.60
N ALA A 176 -8.36 -7.06 -24.21
CA ALA A 176 -7.15 -6.55 -23.55
C ALA A 176 -7.45 -5.68 -22.34
N ALA A 177 -8.35 -4.69 -22.48
CA ALA A 177 -8.70 -3.78 -21.40
C ALA A 177 -9.36 -4.50 -20.21
N ARG A 178 -10.27 -5.42 -20.47
CA ARG A 178 -10.96 -6.22 -19.44
C ARG A 178 -10.01 -7.14 -18.71
N VAL A 179 -9.10 -7.79 -19.43
CA VAL A 179 -8.06 -8.63 -18.85
C VAL A 179 -7.12 -7.79 -17.96
N LEU A 180 -6.77 -6.59 -18.39
CA LEU A 180 -6.01 -5.65 -17.56
C LEU A 180 -6.77 -5.25 -16.29
N ALA A 181 -8.09 -5.04 -16.36
CA ALA A 181 -8.91 -4.75 -15.19
C ALA A 181 -8.86 -5.91 -14.17
N VAL A 182 -8.98 -7.17 -14.63
CA VAL A 182 -8.85 -8.35 -13.76
C VAL A 182 -7.46 -8.41 -13.11
N ALA A 183 -6.39 -8.18 -13.88
CA ALA A 183 -5.03 -8.13 -13.34
C ALA A 183 -4.87 -7.04 -12.27
N ALA A 184 -5.43 -5.84 -12.49
CA ALA A 184 -5.42 -4.75 -11.54
C ALA A 184 -6.16 -5.10 -10.24
N ILE A 185 -7.37 -5.69 -10.35
CA ILE A 185 -8.17 -6.11 -9.19
C ILE A 185 -7.44 -7.18 -8.37
N LEU A 186 -6.81 -8.15 -9.03
CA LEU A 186 -6.03 -9.22 -8.38
C LEU A 186 -4.87 -8.64 -7.57
N VAL A 187 -4.01 -7.83 -8.21
CA VAL A 187 -2.77 -7.36 -7.60
C VAL A 187 -3.01 -6.30 -6.52
N LEU A 188 -4.03 -5.44 -6.68
CA LEU A 188 -4.37 -4.41 -5.70
C LEU A 188 -5.25 -4.96 -4.56
N GLY A 189 -5.82 -6.14 -4.71
CA GLY A 189 -6.66 -6.77 -3.70
C GLY A 189 -8.08 -6.20 -3.65
N GLY A 190 -8.67 -5.91 -4.80
CA GLY A 190 -10.08 -5.56 -4.94
C GLY A 190 -10.99 -6.78 -4.83
N PHE A 191 -12.29 -6.54 -4.60
CA PHE A 191 -13.29 -7.62 -4.62
C PHE A 191 -13.33 -8.32 -6.00
N PRO A 192 -13.35 -9.65 -6.05
CA PRO A 192 -13.44 -10.62 -4.94
C PRO A 192 -12.09 -11.07 -4.35
N PHE A 193 -10.95 -10.55 -4.79
CA PHE A 193 -9.61 -11.02 -4.45
C PHE A 193 -8.98 -10.33 -3.22
N MET A 194 -9.77 -9.69 -2.38
CA MET A 194 -9.34 -8.91 -1.21
C MET A 194 -8.83 -9.75 -0.03
N MET A 195 -8.84 -11.07 -0.12
CA MET A 195 -8.59 -11.99 0.99
C MET A 195 -7.21 -11.89 1.63
N TRP A 196 -6.23 -11.24 0.98
CA TRP A 196 -4.90 -11.02 1.52
C TRP A 196 -4.76 -9.68 2.25
N VAL A 197 -5.59 -8.67 1.92
CA VAL A 197 -5.43 -7.28 2.38
C VAL A 197 -5.59 -7.16 3.90
N ARG A 198 -6.72 -7.61 4.47
CA ARG A 198 -6.97 -7.52 5.91
C ARG A 198 -5.98 -8.34 6.75
N PRO A 199 -5.72 -9.63 6.45
CA PRO A 199 -4.72 -10.39 7.18
C PRO A 199 -3.33 -9.77 7.10
N ALA A 200 -2.90 -9.28 5.92
CA ALA A 200 -1.63 -8.59 5.78
C ALA A 200 -1.57 -7.30 6.61
N ALA A 201 -2.64 -6.49 6.58
CA ALA A 201 -2.71 -5.27 7.38
C ALA A 201 -2.70 -5.53 8.90
N ARG A 202 -3.18 -6.71 9.35
CA ARG A 202 -3.18 -7.09 10.76
C ARG A 202 -1.83 -7.66 11.22
N GLN A 203 -1.20 -8.50 10.41
CA GLN A 203 -0.06 -9.34 10.83
C GLN A 203 1.30 -8.79 10.40
N VAL A 204 1.35 -8.06 9.28
CA VAL A 204 2.59 -7.45 8.81
C VAL A 204 3.07 -6.39 9.80
N SER A 205 4.37 -6.32 10.00
CA SER A 205 5.02 -5.33 10.87
C SER A 205 4.48 -3.92 10.63
N VAL A 206 4.26 -3.18 11.70
CA VAL A 206 3.63 -1.87 11.69
C VAL A 206 4.37 -0.89 10.77
N LEU A 207 5.70 -0.95 10.73
CA LEU A 207 6.54 -0.09 9.90
C LEU A 207 6.60 -0.55 8.43
N LEU A 208 6.28 -1.82 8.11
CA LEU A 208 6.19 -2.30 6.73
C LEU A 208 4.87 -1.91 6.05
N ARG A 209 3.79 -1.71 6.81
CA ARG A 209 2.44 -1.40 6.27
C ARG A 209 2.42 -0.19 5.35
N PRO A 210 2.99 0.98 5.70
CA PRO A 210 3.04 2.16 4.83
C PRO A 210 3.75 1.89 3.50
N PHE A 211 4.84 1.13 3.54
CA PHE A 211 5.58 0.75 2.34
C PHE A 211 4.77 -0.21 1.46
N LEU A 212 4.20 -1.28 2.04
CA LEU A 212 3.44 -2.28 1.30
C LEU A 212 2.15 -1.69 0.69
N PHE A 213 1.31 -1.07 1.52
CA PHE A 213 -0.01 -0.60 1.09
C PHE A 213 -0.02 0.81 0.51
N GLY A 214 0.97 1.62 0.80
CA GLY A 214 1.13 2.94 0.20
C GLY A 214 2.10 2.88 -0.99
N GLY A 215 3.38 2.68 -0.72
CA GLY A 215 4.44 2.76 -1.71
C GLY A 215 4.36 1.73 -2.83
N VAL A 216 4.27 0.43 -2.48
CA VAL A 216 4.22 -0.65 -3.48
C VAL A 216 2.93 -0.58 -4.30
N GLN A 217 1.77 -0.34 -3.67
CA GLN A 217 0.52 -0.19 -4.41
C GLN A 217 0.53 1.06 -5.30
N LEU A 218 1.18 2.15 -4.89
CA LEU A 218 1.37 3.31 -5.76
C LEU A 218 2.24 2.97 -6.98
N ALA A 219 3.31 2.18 -6.81
CA ALA A 219 4.12 1.71 -7.93
C ALA A 219 3.32 0.81 -8.90
N VAL A 220 2.45 -0.05 -8.39
CA VAL A 220 1.55 -0.88 -9.21
C VAL A 220 0.54 0.01 -9.96
N ILE A 221 -0.05 1.00 -9.31
CA ILE A 221 -0.97 1.94 -9.95
C ILE A 221 -0.24 2.78 -11.01
N ALA A 222 1.00 3.21 -10.76
CA ALA A 222 1.83 3.88 -11.77
C ALA A 222 2.07 3.00 -12.99
N PHE A 223 2.34 1.73 -12.78
CA PHE A 223 2.48 0.75 -13.86
C PHE A 223 1.18 0.60 -14.67
N LEU A 224 0.03 0.52 -14.00
CA LEU A 224 -1.29 0.48 -14.66
C LEU A 224 -1.58 1.76 -15.45
N PHE A 225 -1.31 2.94 -14.89
CA PHE A 225 -1.43 4.21 -15.62
C PHE A 225 -0.47 4.27 -16.82
N GLY A 226 0.71 3.67 -16.72
CA GLY A 226 1.60 3.53 -17.87
C GLY A 226 0.92 2.80 -19.05
N TRP A 227 0.20 1.72 -18.81
CA TRP A 227 -0.60 1.01 -19.81
C TRP A 227 -1.74 1.89 -20.37
N LEU A 228 -2.49 2.52 -19.48
CA LEU A 228 -3.66 3.32 -19.83
C LEU A 228 -3.28 4.56 -20.63
N LEU A 229 -2.16 5.21 -20.30
CA LEU A 229 -1.64 6.34 -21.07
C LEU A 229 -1.09 5.92 -22.45
N ALA A 230 -0.54 4.71 -22.56
CA ALA A 230 -0.09 4.16 -23.85
C ALA A 230 -1.26 3.72 -24.75
N LYS A 231 -2.40 3.37 -24.16
CA LYS A 231 -3.62 2.90 -24.84
C LYS A 231 -4.87 3.61 -24.29
N PRO A 232 -5.07 4.90 -24.60
CA PRO A 232 -6.16 5.72 -24.00
C PRO A 232 -7.57 5.13 -24.21
N GLY A 233 -7.80 4.45 -25.34
CA GLY A 233 -9.10 3.81 -25.62
C GLY A 233 -9.49 2.70 -24.63
N TRP A 234 -8.55 2.16 -23.85
CA TRP A 234 -8.87 1.13 -22.87
C TRP A 234 -9.68 1.66 -21.68
N GLN A 235 -9.43 2.91 -21.27
CA GLN A 235 -10.24 3.55 -20.22
C GLN A 235 -11.68 3.80 -20.67
N ALA A 236 -11.93 3.95 -21.97
CA ALA A 236 -13.27 4.14 -22.54
C ALA A 236 -14.04 2.80 -22.73
N ASP A 237 -13.39 1.62 -22.57
CA ASP A 237 -14.08 0.33 -22.69
C ASP A 237 -15.09 0.15 -21.56
N PRO A 238 -16.39 -0.06 -21.86
CA PRO A 238 -17.42 -0.21 -20.83
C PRO A 238 -17.17 -1.42 -19.92
N GLY A 239 -16.55 -2.49 -20.44
CA GLY A 239 -16.20 -3.66 -19.66
C GLY A 239 -15.11 -3.36 -18.63
N PHE A 240 -14.04 -2.66 -19.02
CA PHE A 240 -12.99 -2.19 -18.11
C PHE A 240 -13.57 -1.33 -17.00
N GLN A 241 -14.39 -0.33 -17.36
CA GLN A 241 -15.03 0.56 -16.40
C GLN A 241 -15.95 -0.19 -15.43
N ASN A 242 -16.80 -1.10 -15.93
CA ASN A 242 -17.74 -1.83 -15.09
C ASN A 242 -17.02 -2.76 -14.11
N TRP A 243 -16.00 -3.50 -14.55
CA TRP A 243 -15.23 -4.36 -13.66
C TRP A 243 -14.55 -3.59 -12.52
N LEU A 244 -13.88 -2.49 -12.84
CA LEU A 244 -13.21 -1.66 -11.82
C LEU A 244 -14.23 -0.95 -10.91
N ARG A 245 -15.32 -0.44 -11.46
CA ARG A 245 -16.37 0.25 -10.72
C ARG A 245 -16.98 -0.67 -9.67
N TRP A 246 -17.47 -1.85 -10.09
CA TRP A 246 -18.09 -2.79 -9.16
C TRP A 246 -17.10 -3.36 -8.16
N SER A 247 -15.91 -3.74 -8.60
CA SER A 247 -14.86 -4.22 -7.69
C SER A 247 -14.48 -3.16 -6.66
N GLY A 248 -14.23 -1.93 -7.08
CA GLY A 248 -13.91 -0.82 -6.17
C GLY A 248 -15.04 -0.53 -5.18
N LEU A 249 -16.29 -0.39 -5.67
CA LEU A 249 -17.46 -0.17 -4.81
C LEU A 249 -17.68 -1.25 -3.78
N LEU A 250 -17.67 -2.52 -4.20
CA LEU A 250 -17.86 -3.65 -3.29
C LEU A 250 -16.74 -3.71 -2.26
N THR A 251 -15.51 -3.37 -2.66
CA THR A 251 -14.37 -3.31 -1.72
C THR A 251 -14.56 -2.21 -0.68
N VAL A 252 -15.03 -1.01 -1.10
CA VAL A 252 -15.35 0.11 -0.19
C VAL A 252 -16.45 -0.29 0.78
N LEU A 253 -17.55 -0.83 0.29
CA LEU A 253 -18.70 -1.23 1.12
C LEU A 253 -18.33 -2.32 2.13
N LEU A 254 -17.61 -3.35 1.67
CA LEU A 254 -17.15 -4.42 2.56
C LEU A 254 -16.16 -3.91 3.60
N GLY A 255 -15.24 -3.02 3.21
CA GLY A 255 -14.32 -2.37 4.14
C GLY A 255 -15.06 -1.58 5.23
N GLY A 256 -16.05 -0.77 4.83
CA GLY A 256 -16.91 -0.02 5.74
C GLY A 256 -17.75 -0.91 6.66
N LEU A 257 -18.40 -1.95 6.12
CA LEU A 257 -19.18 -2.91 6.89
C LEU A 257 -18.32 -3.67 7.91
N LEU A 258 -17.13 -4.12 7.49
CA LEU A 258 -16.21 -4.82 8.38
C LEU A 258 -15.64 -3.90 9.47
N ALA A 259 -15.41 -2.61 9.16
CA ALA A 259 -15.05 -1.62 10.16
C ALA A 259 -16.19 -1.37 11.16
N ALA A 260 -17.43 -1.25 10.66
CA ALA A 260 -18.62 -1.14 11.50
C ALA A 260 -18.83 -2.37 12.39
N ALA A 261 -18.51 -3.56 11.92
CA ALA A 261 -18.62 -4.81 12.67
C ALA A 261 -17.43 -5.07 13.61
N ALA A 262 -16.31 -4.36 13.46
CA ALA A 262 -15.10 -4.57 14.26
C ALA A 262 -15.37 -4.38 15.76
N ARG A 263 -14.98 -5.33 16.58
CA ARG A 263 -15.17 -5.29 18.04
C ARG A 263 -13.89 -4.89 18.78
N GLU A 264 -12.75 -5.10 18.17
CA GLU A 264 -11.42 -4.85 18.73
C GLU A 264 -10.71 -3.75 17.95
N LEU A 265 -9.88 -2.98 18.64
CA LEU A 265 -9.08 -1.90 18.05
C LEU A 265 -8.17 -2.39 16.89
N PRO A 266 -7.48 -3.55 16.99
CA PRO A 266 -6.63 -4.05 15.90
C PRO A 266 -7.38 -4.41 14.61
N ASP A 267 -8.70 -4.60 14.64
CA ASP A 267 -9.51 -4.98 13.47
C ASP A 267 -10.02 -3.78 12.66
N VAL A 268 -10.04 -2.59 13.27
CA VAL A 268 -10.56 -1.37 12.62
C VAL A 268 -9.64 -0.93 11.50
N LEU A 269 -8.35 -0.73 11.78
CA LEU A 269 -7.38 -0.24 10.80
C LEU A 269 -7.29 -1.11 9.53
N PRO A 270 -7.22 -2.47 9.62
CA PRO A 270 -7.27 -3.33 8.44
C PRO A 270 -8.55 -3.20 7.62
N SER A 271 -9.68 -2.95 8.27
CA SER A 271 -10.97 -2.77 7.59
C SER A 271 -11.05 -1.42 6.87
N LEU A 272 -10.55 -0.35 7.49
CA LEU A 272 -10.42 0.97 6.87
C LEU A 272 -9.44 0.94 5.69
N LEU A 273 -8.35 0.19 5.82
CA LEU A 273 -7.41 0.02 4.72
C LEU A 273 -8.04 -0.69 3.53
N LEU A 274 -8.89 -1.70 3.77
CA LEU A 274 -9.64 -2.36 2.70
C LEU A 274 -10.58 -1.37 1.99
N LEU A 275 -11.31 -0.54 2.75
CA LEU A 275 -12.12 0.55 2.19
C LEU A 275 -11.27 1.46 1.29
N ASP A 276 -10.11 1.87 1.76
CA ASP A 276 -9.23 2.77 1.05
C ASP A 276 -8.58 2.11 -0.20
N VAL A 277 -8.35 0.78 -0.19
CA VAL A 277 -7.95 0.03 -1.39
C VAL A 277 -9.00 0.14 -2.49
N GLY A 278 -10.28 0.03 -2.14
CA GLY A 278 -11.38 0.24 -3.07
C GLY A 278 -11.37 1.64 -3.69
N MET A 279 -11.11 2.69 -2.88
CA MET A 279 -10.96 4.06 -3.40
C MET A 279 -9.77 4.18 -4.37
N GLY A 280 -8.63 3.53 -4.06
CA GLY A 280 -7.48 3.48 -4.95
C GLY A 280 -7.78 2.80 -6.29
N LEU A 281 -8.57 1.73 -6.32
CA LEU A 281 -9.02 1.08 -7.56
C LEU A 281 -9.86 2.02 -8.42
N LEU A 282 -10.75 2.79 -7.81
CA LEU A 282 -11.64 3.72 -8.53
C LEU A 282 -10.88 4.87 -9.22
N THR A 283 -9.65 5.19 -8.79
CA THR A 283 -8.83 6.20 -9.49
C THR A 283 -8.47 5.81 -10.91
N LEU A 284 -8.41 4.49 -11.21
CA LEU A 284 -8.14 3.99 -12.56
C LEU A 284 -9.28 4.27 -13.55
N LEU A 285 -10.47 4.63 -13.06
CA LEU A 285 -11.60 5.09 -13.89
C LEU A 285 -11.41 6.52 -14.39
N LEU A 286 -10.62 7.34 -13.69
CA LEU A 286 -10.40 8.72 -14.04
C LEU A 286 -9.39 8.83 -15.20
N PRO A 287 -9.67 9.65 -16.24
CA PRO A 287 -8.84 9.70 -17.42
C PRO A 287 -7.51 10.44 -17.20
N GLY A 288 -6.48 9.94 -17.87
CA GLY A 288 -5.21 10.62 -18.05
C GLY A 288 -4.50 11.06 -16.77
N VAL A 289 -3.98 12.29 -16.79
CA VAL A 289 -3.17 12.87 -15.70
C VAL A 289 -3.99 13.08 -14.42
N ALA A 290 -5.25 13.49 -14.55
CA ALA A 290 -6.13 13.71 -13.39
C ALA A 290 -6.33 12.43 -12.54
N GLY A 291 -6.47 11.27 -13.21
CA GLY A 291 -6.54 9.98 -12.52
C GLY A 291 -5.25 9.66 -11.77
N TRP A 292 -4.11 9.90 -12.39
CA TRP A 292 -2.79 9.71 -11.76
C TRP A 292 -2.60 10.63 -10.54
N GLU A 293 -2.86 11.92 -10.67
CA GLU A 293 -2.74 12.88 -9.56
C GLU A 293 -3.64 12.52 -8.37
N THR A 294 -4.88 12.11 -8.67
CA THR A 294 -5.82 11.62 -7.65
C THR A 294 -5.28 10.35 -6.96
N ALA A 295 -4.74 9.41 -7.72
CA ALA A 295 -4.15 8.19 -7.18
C ALA A 295 -2.94 8.50 -6.28
N VAL A 296 -2.03 9.37 -6.72
CA VAL A 296 -0.87 9.83 -5.93
C VAL A 296 -1.35 10.46 -4.63
N SER A 297 -2.34 11.34 -4.68
CA SER A 297 -2.89 12.00 -3.49
C SER A 297 -3.45 10.98 -2.49
N ILE A 298 -4.29 10.04 -2.95
CA ILE A 298 -4.89 9.01 -2.07
C ILE A 298 -3.81 8.09 -1.46
N LEU A 299 -2.89 7.57 -2.26
CA LEU A 299 -1.92 6.58 -1.77
C LEU A 299 -0.80 7.19 -0.94
N THR A 300 -0.42 8.44 -1.23
CA THR A 300 0.52 9.19 -0.37
C THR A 300 -0.13 9.49 0.98
N ALA A 301 -1.38 9.95 0.97
CA ALA A 301 -2.15 10.14 2.19
C ALA A 301 -2.32 8.84 2.99
N ARG A 302 -2.56 7.70 2.30
CA ARG A 302 -2.58 6.36 2.91
C ARG A 302 -1.26 6.04 3.61
N SER A 303 -0.13 6.29 2.95
CA SER A 303 1.20 6.05 3.53
C SER A 303 1.39 6.85 4.82
N ILE A 304 1.05 8.13 4.79
CA ILE A 304 1.13 9.03 5.96
C ILE A 304 0.17 8.55 7.06
N SER A 305 -1.05 8.18 6.71
CA SER A 305 -2.06 7.70 7.66
C SER A 305 -1.62 6.42 8.37
N LEU A 306 -1.04 5.48 7.61
CA LEU A 306 -0.52 4.22 8.16
C LEU A 306 0.73 4.46 9.02
N LEU A 307 1.59 5.43 8.67
CA LEU A 307 2.72 5.85 9.53
C LEU A 307 2.22 6.42 10.85
N LEU A 308 1.25 7.33 10.82
CA LEU A 308 0.70 7.97 12.03
C LEU A 308 -0.01 6.95 12.92
N ALA A 309 -0.88 6.11 12.35
CA ALA A 309 -1.53 5.05 13.09
C ALA A 309 -0.51 4.03 13.64
N GLY A 310 0.51 3.73 12.86
CA GLY A 310 1.61 2.86 13.26
C GLY A 310 2.43 3.42 14.43
N LEU A 311 2.76 4.71 14.37
CA LEU A 311 3.44 5.42 15.47
C LEU A 311 2.59 5.43 16.74
N GLY A 312 1.29 5.73 16.62
CA GLY A 312 0.36 5.66 17.74
C GLY A 312 0.36 4.25 18.38
N TRP A 313 0.32 3.20 17.56
CA TRP A 313 0.38 1.82 18.04
C TRP A 313 1.71 1.48 18.74
N LEU A 314 2.84 1.90 18.18
CA LEU A 314 4.16 1.68 18.79
C LEU A 314 4.32 2.45 20.10
N LEU A 315 3.84 3.70 20.15
CA LEU A 315 3.87 4.54 21.36
C LEU A 315 2.97 3.98 22.47
N SER A 316 1.87 3.29 22.15
CA SER A 316 1.02 2.62 23.12
C SER A 316 1.67 1.36 23.72
N GLY A 317 2.80 0.91 23.17
CA GLY A 317 3.47 -0.32 23.55
C GLY A 317 2.92 -1.55 22.81
N GLY A 318 2.09 -1.36 21.78
CA GLY A 318 1.51 -2.43 20.99
C GLY A 318 0.25 -3.08 21.61
N TYR A 319 -0.37 -2.42 22.59
CA TYR A 319 -1.55 -2.93 23.30
C TYR A 319 -2.68 -1.92 23.30
N SER A 320 -3.92 -2.39 23.23
CA SER A 320 -5.12 -1.56 23.31
C SER A 320 -5.26 -0.83 24.64
N GLU A 321 -4.90 -1.47 25.73
CA GLU A 321 -4.89 -0.87 27.08
C GLU A 321 -3.89 0.30 27.19
N GLY A 322 -2.72 0.17 26.55
CA GLY A 322 -1.74 1.25 26.48
C GLY A 322 -2.23 2.48 25.72
N MET A 323 -3.18 2.32 24.80
CA MET A 323 -3.85 3.45 24.15
C MET A 323 -4.73 4.25 25.12
N ALA A 324 -5.47 3.59 26.01
CA ALA A 324 -6.27 4.26 27.02
C ALA A 324 -5.41 5.06 28.01
N GLN A 325 -4.20 4.55 28.33
CA GLN A 325 -3.28 5.19 29.25
C GLN A 325 -2.46 6.33 28.63
N ARG A 326 -2.31 6.35 27.28
CA ARG A 326 -1.45 7.31 26.56
C ARG A 326 -2.25 8.09 25.52
N PRO A 327 -2.87 9.22 25.90
CA PRO A 327 -3.79 9.96 25.02
C PRO A 327 -3.15 10.43 23.72
N TRP A 328 -1.86 10.76 23.71
CA TRP A 328 -1.14 11.13 22.48
C TRP A 328 -0.98 9.97 21.51
N ALA A 329 -0.74 8.76 22.01
CA ALA A 329 -0.67 7.57 21.19
C ALA A 329 -2.03 7.26 20.54
N ALA A 330 -3.10 7.37 21.34
CA ALA A 330 -4.47 7.24 20.84
C ALA A 330 -4.79 8.31 19.79
N ALA A 331 -4.45 9.59 20.06
CA ALA A 331 -4.68 10.69 19.13
C ALA A 331 -4.03 10.45 17.77
N LEU A 332 -2.76 10.02 17.73
CA LEU A 332 -2.05 9.69 16.50
C LEU A 332 -2.72 8.52 15.75
N TRP A 333 -3.10 7.48 16.46
CA TRP A 333 -3.75 6.31 15.86
C TRP A 333 -5.11 6.67 15.26
N PHE A 334 -5.96 7.39 16.00
CA PHE A 334 -7.27 7.84 15.51
C PHE A 334 -7.15 8.84 14.37
N TYR A 335 -6.18 9.77 14.44
CA TYR A 335 -5.94 10.70 13.34
C TYR A 335 -5.55 9.96 12.04
N GLY A 336 -4.71 8.93 12.14
CA GLY A 336 -4.41 8.03 11.00
C GLY A 336 -5.67 7.34 10.46
N CYS A 337 -6.55 6.83 11.34
CA CYS A 337 -7.83 6.23 10.93
C CYS A 337 -8.77 7.25 10.27
N PHE A 338 -8.90 8.46 10.82
CA PHE A 338 -9.71 9.53 10.23
C PHE A 338 -9.16 9.99 8.89
N SER A 339 -7.84 9.98 8.73
CA SER A 339 -7.21 10.27 7.44
C SER A 339 -7.48 9.18 6.41
N LEU A 340 -7.48 7.89 6.80
CA LEU A 340 -7.91 6.79 5.93
C LEU A 340 -9.39 6.87 5.56
N LEU A 341 -10.23 7.50 6.34
CA LEU A 341 -11.63 7.80 6.01
C LEU A 341 -11.79 9.03 5.13
N GLY A 342 -10.76 9.88 5.05
CA GLY A 342 -10.81 11.13 4.28
C GLY A 342 -11.65 12.21 4.93
N LEU A 343 -11.61 12.32 6.25
CA LEU A 343 -12.29 13.41 6.94
C LEU A 343 -11.61 14.76 6.66
N PRO A 344 -12.35 15.88 6.66
CA PRO A 344 -11.80 17.21 6.55
C PRO A 344 -10.64 17.43 7.54
N LEU A 345 -9.68 18.27 7.18
CA LEU A 345 -8.47 18.57 7.96
C LEU A 345 -7.47 17.40 8.09
N THR A 346 -7.67 16.31 7.35
CA THR A 346 -6.71 15.20 7.27
C THR A 346 -6.07 15.10 5.90
N PRO A 347 -4.86 14.52 5.77
CA PRO A 347 -4.20 14.33 4.47
C PRO A 347 -5.04 13.55 3.47
N GLY A 348 -5.88 12.61 3.94
CA GLY A 348 -6.74 11.79 3.09
C GLY A 348 -7.91 12.51 2.44
N PHE A 349 -8.26 13.71 2.88
CA PHE A 349 -9.43 14.43 2.38
C PHE A 349 -9.29 14.85 0.91
N ALA A 350 -8.16 15.48 0.56
CA ALA A 350 -7.98 16.10 -0.76
C ALA A 350 -8.13 15.09 -1.91
N GLY A 351 -7.44 13.94 -1.82
CA GLY A 351 -7.52 12.91 -2.86
C GLY A 351 -8.91 12.28 -2.99
N ARG A 352 -9.61 12.04 -1.87
CA ARG A 352 -10.97 11.50 -1.90
C ARG A 352 -11.98 12.52 -2.41
N TRP A 353 -11.83 13.77 -2.05
CA TRP A 353 -12.66 14.84 -2.59
C TRP A 353 -12.48 14.96 -4.10
N ALA A 354 -11.24 14.93 -4.59
CA ALA A 354 -10.94 14.92 -6.03
C ALA A 354 -11.60 13.72 -6.74
N LEU A 355 -11.51 12.52 -6.15
CA LEU A 355 -12.17 11.33 -6.69
C LEU A 355 -13.69 11.50 -6.73
N LEU A 356 -14.32 11.87 -5.61
CA LEU A 356 -15.77 12.02 -5.51
C LEU A 356 -16.33 13.11 -6.44
N SER A 357 -15.59 14.21 -6.65
CA SER A 357 -15.98 15.28 -7.55
C SER A 357 -15.84 14.92 -9.03
N ALA A 358 -14.89 14.03 -9.38
CA ALA A 358 -14.63 13.62 -10.75
C ALA A 358 -15.49 12.42 -11.21
N LEU A 359 -15.91 11.52 -10.32
CA LEU A 359 -16.68 10.32 -10.64
C LEU A 359 -18.05 10.62 -11.32
N PRO A 360 -18.82 11.66 -10.96
CA PRO A 360 -20.09 11.97 -11.64
C PRO A 360 -19.95 12.20 -13.13
N GLY A 361 -18.84 12.78 -13.58
CA GLY A 361 -18.56 12.98 -15.00
C GLY A 361 -18.33 11.70 -15.81
N GLN A 362 -18.17 10.55 -15.14
CA GLN A 362 -17.94 9.23 -15.76
C GLN A 362 -19.21 8.37 -15.92
N SER A 363 -20.35 8.84 -15.40
CA SER A 363 -21.64 8.13 -15.48
C SER A 363 -22.78 9.13 -15.59
N GLU A 364 -23.69 8.92 -16.53
CA GLU A 364 -24.83 9.79 -16.74
C GLU A 364 -25.95 9.52 -15.72
N GLY A 365 -26.57 10.57 -15.20
CA GLY A 365 -27.83 10.54 -14.46
C GLY A 365 -27.78 9.81 -13.10
N ALA A 366 -28.79 8.98 -12.86
CA ALA A 366 -29.02 8.31 -11.57
C ALA A 366 -27.86 7.38 -11.15
N GLY A 367 -27.07 6.86 -12.09
CA GLY A 367 -25.94 5.96 -11.80
C GLY A 367 -24.83 6.63 -11.00
N SER A 368 -24.55 7.91 -11.22
CA SER A 368 -23.55 8.68 -10.48
C SER A 368 -23.96 8.93 -9.03
N VAL A 369 -25.25 9.24 -8.80
CA VAL A 369 -25.78 9.48 -7.46
C VAL A 369 -25.72 8.19 -6.62
N VAL A 370 -26.10 7.06 -7.21
CA VAL A 370 -26.01 5.74 -6.53
C VAL A 370 -24.55 5.40 -6.19
N LEU A 371 -23.63 5.65 -7.10
CA LEU A 371 -22.19 5.42 -6.87
C LEU A 371 -21.70 6.22 -5.65
N ILE A 372 -21.95 7.52 -5.64
CA ILE A 372 -21.56 8.39 -4.53
C ILE A 372 -22.24 7.96 -3.22
N ALA A 373 -23.53 7.66 -3.24
CA ALA A 373 -24.26 7.20 -2.06
C ALA A 373 -23.66 5.94 -1.45
N LEU A 374 -23.28 4.97 -2.29
CA LEU A 374 -22.63 3.74 -1.84
C LEU A 374 -21.22 3.98 -1.26
N LEU A 375 -20.45 4.90 -1.84
CA LEU A 375 -19.15 5.29 -1.32
C LEU A 375 -19.27 5.98 0.05
N LEU A 376 -20.24 6.88 0.19
CA LEU A 376 -20.53 7.56 1.46
C LEU A 376 -21.05 6.57 2.52
N LEU A 377 -21.86 5.58 2.12
CA LEU A 377 -22.33 4.51 3.02
C LEU A 377 -21.13 3.69 3.56
N GLY A 378 -20.19 3.32 2.71
CA GLY A 378 -18.96 2.65 3.13
C GLY A 378 -18.15 3.49 4.11
N ALA A 379 -17.97 4.79 3.81
CA ALA A 379 -17.27 5.73 4.69
C ALA A 379 -18.00 5.92 6.04
N ALA A 380 -19.33 6.01 6.04
CA ALA A 380 -20.16 6.09 7.25
C ALA A 380 -20.00 4.84 8.13
N GLY A 381 -19.97 3.64 7.52
CA GLY A 381 -19.67 2.39 8.23
C GLY A 381 -18.28 2.40 8.89
N GLY A 382 -17.29 2.90 8.17
CA GLY A 382 -15.94 3.10 8.71
C GLY A 382 -15.90 4.07 9.89
N LEU A 383 -16.58 5.22 9.75
CA LEU A 383 -16.67 6.23 10.82
C LEU A 383 -17.38 5.69 12.06
N TRP A 384 -18.48 4.94 11.87
CA TRP A 384 -19.19 4.27 12.96
C TRP A 384 -18.27 3.31 13.72
N GLY A 385 -17.49 2.48 12.99
CA GLY A 385 -16.53 1.56 13.60
C GLY A 385 -15.47 2.26 14.45
N VAL A 386 -14.86 3.32 13.93
CA VAL A 386 -13.87 4.14 14.64
C VAL A 386 -14.48 4.81 15.86
N GLY A 387 -15.68 5.42 15.71
CA GLY A 387 -16.39 6.11 16.80
C GLY A 387 -16.74 5.15 17.95
N ARG A 388 -17.23 3.95 17.62
CA ARG A 388 -17.55 2.93 18.62
C ARG A 388 -16.33 2.47 19.42
N ILE A 389 -15.19 2.27 18.79
CA ILE A 389 -13.95 1.90 19.48
C ILE A 389 -13.46 3.06 20.35
N LEU A 390 -13.55 4.31 19.86
CA LEU A 390 -13.19 5.50 20.63
C LEU A 390 -14.03 5.62 21.92
N LEU A 391 -15.32 5.34 21.84
CA LEU A 391 -16.21 5.34 23.02
C LEU A 391 -15.82 4.24 24.02
N ARG A 392 -15.53 3.03 23.55
CA ARG A 392 -15.06 1.92 24.42
C ARG A 392 -13.75 2.21 25.15
N LEU A 393 -12.82 2.91 24.51
CA LEU A 393 -11.57 3.29 25.18
C LEU A 393 -11.75 4.33 26.30
N ARG A 394 -12.91 5.02 26.35
CA ARG A 394 -13.25 5.95 27.41
C ARG A 394 -13.97 5.28 28.59
N GLU A 395 -14.50 4.07 28.41
CA GLU A 395 -15.10 3.34 29.50
C GLU A 395 -14.00 2.99 30.53
N PRO A 396 -14.19 3.31 31.80
CA PRO A 396 -13.24 2.95 32.83
C PRO A 396 -13.09 1.43 32.82
N ILE A 397 -11.85 0.95 32.84
CA ILE A 397 -11.55 -0.48 33.01
C ILE A 397 -12.20 -0.87 34.33
N ALA A 398 -13.24 -1.68 34.29
CA ALA A 398 -13.85 -2.22 35.49
C ALA A 398 -12.72 -2.92 36.29
N GLU A 399 -12.46 -2.42 37.51
CA GLU A 399 -11.50 -3.08 38.39
C GLU A 399 -11.99 -4.53 38.57
N PRO A 400 -11.10 -5.51 38.54
CA PRO A 400 -11.50 -6.92 38.72
C PRO A 400 -11.84 -7.13 40.21
N GLU A 401 -12.98 -6.61 40.67
CA GLU A 401 -13.52 -6.91 41.99
C GLU A 401 -13.92 -8.38 42.15
N ASP A 402 -14.04 -9.14 41.08
CA ASP A 402 -14.57 -10.51 41.12
C ASP A 402 -13.51 -11.63 41.35
N PHE A 403 -12.20 -11.35 41.34
CA PHE A 403 -11.20 -12.40 41.65
C PHE A 403 -11.00 -12.69 43.13
N ALA A 404 -11.49 -11.84 44.02
CA ALA A 404 -11.34 -12.02 45.47
C ALA A 404 -12.42 -12.96 46.06
N VAL A 405 -13.52 -13.26 45.36
CA VAL A 405 -14.62 -14.08 45.86
C VAL A 405 -14.42 -15.56 45.56
N LEU A 406 -13.66 -15.95 44.54
CA LEU A 406 -13.46 -17.37 44.13
C LEU A 406 -12.40 -18.13 44.93
N HIS A 407 -11.68 -17.50 45.83
CA HIS A 407 -10.69 -18.17 46.72
C HIS A 407 -11.13 -18.23 48.20
N ARG A 408 -12.40 -18.06 48.48
CA ARG A 408 -12.95 -18.21 49.87
C ARG A 408 -14.01 -19.32 50.04
N GLU A 409 -14.01 -20.30 49.13
CA GLU A 409 -14.75 -21.56 49.39
C GLU A 409 -13.81 -22.77 49.35
#